data_0de6e54ddee568f5c95598db323ca66d
#
_entry.id   0de6e54ddee568f5c95598db323ca66d
#
_cell.length_a   1.000
_cell.length_b   1.000
_cell.length_c   1.000
_cell.angle_alpha   90.00
_cell.angle_beta   90.00
_cell.angle_gamma   90.00
#
_symmetry.space_group_name_H-M   'P 1'
#
loop_
_entity.id
_entity.type
_entity.pdbx_description
1 polymer ?
#
loop_
_entity_poly.entity_id
_entity_poly.type
_entity_poly.pdbx_seq_one_letter_code
_entity_poly.pdbx_strand_id
1 'polypeptide(L)'
;MTLDKTPTRESYTFTGWYADKALTQKITTVTMNSNKTVYAGWEATGVPDKLNGDDHYAYVIGYLDGNVRPNANVSRAETATIFFRLLKSDIRDGNLIADNGFSDVSDGQWHNKAISTMAKLGIVKGRRADSFDPDASITRAEFAAICARFNTKPVENSGSFSD
;
A
#
# COMPACT_ATOMS: atom_id res chain seq x y z
N MET A 1 -32.26 11.91 15.71
CA MET A 1 -32.39 11.02 14.53
C MET A 1 -31.28 10.00 14.60
N THR A 2 -31.59 8.72 14.51
CA THR A 2 -30.60 7.62 14.48
C THR A 2 -30.12 7.42 13.06
N LEU A 3 -28.82 7.17 12.89
CA LEU A 3 -28.17 6.91 11.59
C LEU A 3 -27.98 5.39 11.41
N ASP A 4 -29.08 4.68 11.21
CA ASP A 4 -29.18 3.22 11.13
C ASP A 4 -29.07 2.66 9.69
N LYS A 5 -29.12 3.54 8.69
CA LYS A 5 -28.96 3.13 7.29
C LYS A 5 -27.50 2.89 6.96
N THR A 6 -27.21 1.73 6.42
CA THR A 6 -25.91 1.36 5.85
C THR A 6 -25.96 1.52 4.34
N PRO A 7 -25.35 2.56 3.77
CA PRO A 7 -25.27 2.72 2.33
C PRO A 7 -24.34 1.67 1.73
N THR A 8 -24.48 1.41 0.43
CA THR A 8 -23.62 0.50 -0.31
C THR A 8 -22.81 1.27 -1.35
N ARG A 9 -21.54 0.89 -1.52
CA ARG A 9 -20.64 1.40 -2.54
C ARG A 9 -19.83 0.22 -3.09
N GLU A 10 -19.81 0.05 -4.41
CA GLU A 10 -19.08 -1.03 -5.06
C GLU A 10 -17.59 -0.97 -4.69
N SER A 11 -17.01 -2.12 -4.35
CA SER A 11 -15.61 -2.28 -3.91
C SER A 11 -15.23 -1.55 -2.62
N TYR A 12 -16.21 -1.14 -1.80
CA TYR A 12 -15.97 -0.51 -0.51
C TYR A 12 -16.83 -1.11 0.59
N THR A 13 -16.27 -1.16 1.81
CA THR A 13 -17.01 -1.45 3.04
C THR A 13 -17.35 -0.15 3.75
N PHE A 14 -18.60 0.01 4.14
CA PHE A 14 -19.03 1.16 4.93
C PHE A 14 -18.46 1.08 6.35
N THR A 15 -17.70 2.10 6.77
CA THR A 15 -17.06 2.14 8.08
C THR A 15 -17.89 2.89 9.13
N GLY A 16 -18.87 3.68 8.72
CA GLY A 16 -19.76 4.41 9.63
C GLY A 16 -20.09 5.81 9.15
N TRP A 17 -20.90 6.51 9.95
CA TRP A 17 -21.20 7.91 9.77
C TRP A 17 -20.29 8.78 10.61
N TYR A 18 -19.93 9.96 10.10
CA TYR A 18 -19.01 10.91 10.74
C TYR A 18 -19.60 12.32 10.74
N ALA A 19 -19.29 13.08 11.78
CA ALA A 19 -19.72 14.48 11.90
C ALA A 19 -18.86 15.43 11.08
N ASP A 20 -17.65 15.03 10.69
CA ASP A 20 -16.64 15.84 10.03
C ASP A 20 -16.15 15.17 8.73
N LYS A 21 -15.75 16.01 7.77
CA LYS A 21 -15.20 15.56 6.48
C LYS A 21 -13.87 14.79 6.61
N ALA A 22 -13.11 15.05 7.68
CA ALA A 22 -11.85 14.37 7.97
C ALA A 22 -12.05 12.95 8.54
N LEU A 23 -13.32 12.51 8.76
CA LEU A 23 -13.69 11.19 9.28
C LEU A 23 -13.04 10.87 10.65
N THR A 24 -12.88 11.88 11.51
CA THR A 24 -12.28 11.73 12.84
C THR A 24 -13.32 11.49 13.93
N GLN A 25 -14.56 11.98 13.75
CA GLN A 25 -15.62 11.92 14.73
C GLN A 25 -16.75 11.00 14.26
N LYS A 26 -16.66 9.72 14.60
CA LYS A 26 -17.71 8.73 14.29
C LYS A 26 -18.95 8.98 15.14
N ILE A 27 -20.13 8.95 14.50
CA ILE A 27 -21.43 9.22 15.13
C ILE A 27 -22.46 8.16 14.76
N THR A 28 -23.41 7.92 15.65
CA THR A 28 -24.57 7.03 15.43
C THR A 28 -25.89 7.78 15.47
N THR A 29 -25.88 8.99 16.02
CA THR A 29 -27.08 9.84 16.15
C THR A 29 -26.75 11.29 15.80
N VAL A 30 -27.79 12.02 15.35
CA VAL A 30 -27.72 13.46 15.06
C VAL A 30 -28.91 14.16 15.68
N THR A 31 -28.64 15.25 16.39
CA THR A 31 -29.69 16.15 16.87
C THR A 31 -30.09 17.12 15.77
N MET A 32 -31.32 17.00 15.29
CA MET A 32 -31.89 17.78 14.18
C MET A 32 -32.50 19.07 14.65
N ASN A 33 -31.69 20.07 14.97
CA ASN A 33 -32.10 21.45 15.29
C ASN A 33 -31.88 22.45 14.14
N SER A 34 -31.27 22.00 13.05
CA SER A 34 -31.00 22.73 11.79
C SER A 34 -30.59 21.72 10.73
N ASN A 35 -30.34 22.16 9.48
CA ASN A 35 -29.73 21.31 8.45
C ASN A 35 -28.35 20.83 8.93
N LYS A 36 -28.11 19.52 8.86
CA LYS A 36 -26.86 18.86 9.25
C LYS A 36 -26.31 18.08 8.08
N THR A 37 -25.01 18.19 7.89
CA THR A 37 -24.25 17.34 6.96
C THR A 37 -23.55 16.27 7.76
N VAL A 38 -23.69 15.02 7.34
CA VAL A 38 -22.92 13.88 7.85
C VAL A 38 -22.18 13.22 6.70
N TYR A 39 -21.06 12.62 7.02
CA TYR A 39 -20.15 12.03 6.03
C TYR A 39 -20.13 10.51 6.21
N ALA A 40 -20.27 9.79 5.09
CA ALA A 40 -20.11 8.35 5.07
C ALA A 40 -18.63 8.00 4.96
N GLY A 41 -18.12 7.22 5.89
CA GLY A 41 -16.78 6.65 5.82
C GLY A 41 -16.78 5.36 5.02
N TRP A 42 -15.73 5.13 4.23
CA TRP A 42 -15.58 3.98 3.37
C TRP A 42 -14.16 3.44 3.44
N GLU A 43 -14.04 2.13 3.42
CA GLU A 43 -12.78 1.41 3.30
C GLU A 43 -12.81 0.54 2.04
N ALA A 44 -11.77 0.57 1.22
CA ALA A 44 -11.71 -0.22 0.00
C ALA A 44 -11.67 -1.72 0.32
N THR A 45 -12.61 -2.48 -0.25
CA THR A 45 -12.72 -3.93 -0.04
C THR A 45 -11.61 -4.63 -0.84
N GLY A 46 -10.81 -5.45 -0.15
CA GLY A 46 -9.74 -6.23 -0.78
C GLY A 46 -8.41 -5.49 -0.93
N VAL A 47 -8.31 -4.22 -0.50
CA VAL A 47 -7.02 -3.54 -0.37
C VAL A 47 -6.41 -3.89 0.99
N PRO A 48 -5.16 -4.41 1.02
CA PRO A 48 -4.47 -4.67 2.27
C PRO A 48 -4.33 -3.41 3.15
N ASP A 49 -4.46 -3.57 4.48
CA ASP A 49 -4.53 -2.47 5.46
C ASP A 49 -3.35 -1.48 5.39
N LYS A 50 -2.19 -1.94 4.92
CA LYS A 50 -0.99 -1.10 4.77
C LYS A 50 -1.00 -0.25 3.50
N LEU A 51 -1.83 -0.59 2.50
CA LEU A 51 -1.87 0.10 1.22
C LEU A 51 -2.92 1.21 1.22
N ASN A 52 -2.60 2.30 0.53
CA ASN A 52 -3.52 3.40 0.32
C ASN A 52 -4.56 3.02 -0.74
N GLY A 53 -5.81 2.94 -0.35
CA GLY A 53 -6.95 2.71 -1.25
C GLY A 53 -7.83 3.95 -1.44
N ASP A 54 -7.50 5.05 -0.77
CA ASP A 54 -8.37 6.23 -0.68
C ASP A 54 -8.00 7.30 -1.71
N ASP A 55 -6.70 7.44 -2.00
CA ASP A 55 -6.17 8.46 -2.91
C ASP A 55 -5.57 7.84 -4.17
N HIS A 56 -5.72 8.54 -5.29
CA HIS A 56 -5.06 8.21 -6.55
C HIS A 56 -3.98 9.24 -6.85
N TYR A 57 -2.72 8.85 -6.67
CA TYR A 57 -1.56 9.67 -7.01
C TYR A 57 -0.56 8.86 -7.85
N ALA A 58 0.41 9.54 -8.47
CA ALA A 58 1.39 8.89 -9.33
C ALA A 58 2.37 8.02 -8.51
N TYR A 59 2.08 6.73 -8.41
CA TYR A 59 3.00 5.75 -7.80
C TYR A 59 3.99 5.15 -8.81
N VAL A 60 3.71 5.24 -10.11
CA VAL A 60 4.65 4.95 -11.19
C VAL A 60 5.14 6.28 -11.76
N ILE A 61 6.45 6.51 -11.72
CA ILE A 61 7.11 7.67 -12.31
C ILE A 61 7.99 7.16 -13.44
N GLY A 62 7.89 7.79 -14.61
CA GLY A 62 8.71 7.45 -15.77
C GLY A 62 10.20 7.70 -15.56
N TYR A 63 11.00 7.28 -16.51
CA TYR A 63 12.45 7.51 -16.51
C TYR A 63 12.79 8.99 -16.77
N LEU A 64 14.03 9.37 -16.54
CA LEU A 64 14.51 10.76 -16.74
C LEU A 64 14.32 11.27 -18.17
N ASP A 65 14.21 10.36 -19.14
CA ASP A 65 13.91 10.66 -20.55
C ASP A 65 12.42 10.88 -20.83
N GLY A 66 11.56 10.84 -19.79
CA GLY A 66 10.11 11.02 -19.90
C GLY A 66 9.35 9.76 -20.36
N ASN A 67 10.02 8.65 -20.61
CA ASN A 67 9.38 7.40 -21.07
C ASN A 67 8.99 6.48 -19.92
N VAL A 68 7.94 5.68 -20.11
CA VAL A 68 7.51 4.64 -19.14
C VAL A 68 8.03 3.25 -19.48
N ARG A 69 8.46 3.04 -20.74
CA ARG A 69 9.01 1.77 -21.24
C ARG A 69 8.15 0.54 -20.92
N PRO A 70 6.91 0.46 -21.39
CA PRO A 70 5.93 -0.56 -20.94
C PRO A 70 6.33 -2.00 -21.29
N ASN A 71 7.25 -2.22 -22.20
CA ASN A 71 7.75 -3.53 -22.60
C ASN A 71 9.09 -3.92 -21.93
N ALA A 72 9.64 -3.06 -21.08
CA ALA A 72 10.85 -3.38 -20.33
C ALA A 72 10.53 -4.25 -19.11
N ASN A 73 11.49 -5.08 -18.70
CA ASN A 73 11.37 -5.77 -17.42
C ASN A 73 11.43 -4.77 -16.27
N VAL A 74 10.60 -4.98 -15.27
CA VAL A 74 10.63 -4.19 -14.04
C VAL A 74 11.72 -4.71 -13.11
N SER A 75 12.55 -3.82 -12.59
CA SER A 75 13.58 -4.19 -11.62
C SER A 75 13.01 -4.39 -10.21
N ARG A 76 13.79 -5.04 -9.36
CA ARG A 76 13.44 -5.24 -7.96
C ARG A 76 13.36 -3.90 -7.21
N ALA A 77 14.24 -2.95 -7.52
CA ALA A 77 14.21 -1.59 -6.96
C ALA A 77 12.97 -0.81 -7.39
N GLU A 78 12.59 -0.87 -8.66
CA GLU A 78 11.37 -0.24 -9.17
C GLU A 78 10.13 -0.82 -8.48
N THR A 79 10.06 -2.14 -8.36
CA THR A 79 8.96 -2.82 -7.67
C THR A 79 8.86 -2.38 -6.19
N ALA A 80 9.97 -2.38 -5.46
CA ALA A 80 10.00 -1.93 -4.07
C ALA A 80 9.55 -0.48 -3.94
N THR A 81 9.96 0.39 -4.88
CA THR A 81 9.59 1.82 -4.88
C THR A 81 8.11 2.04 -5.21
N ILE A 82 7.54 1.27 -6.13
CA ILE A 82 6.10 1.33 -6.44
C ILE A 82 5.29 0.97 -5.17
N PHE A 83 5.59 -0.16 -4.54
CA PHE A 83 4.89 -0.58 -3.33
C PHE A 83 5.11 0.37 -2.14
N PHE A 84 6.30 0.93 -1.99
CA PHE A 84 6.58 1.97 -0.99
C PHE A 84 5.68 3.20 -1.17
N ARG A 85 5.46 3.64 -2.41
CA ARG A 85 4.57 4.76 -2.73
C ARG A 85 3.10 4.43 -2.53
N LEU A 86 2.73 3.15 -2.66
CA LEU A 86 1.37 2.67 -2.41
C LEU A 86 1.04 2.52 -0.92
N LEU A 87 2.03 2.61 -0.01
CA LEU A 87 1.75 2.58 1.43
C LEU A 87 0.91 3.78 1.86
N LYS A 88 0.08 3.59 2.87
CA LYS A 88 -0.54 4.71 3.62
C LYS A 88 0.56 5.63 4.15
N SER A 89 0.30 6.94 4.14
CA SER A 89 1.30 7.94 4.53
C SER A 89 1.79 7.77 5.97
N ASP A 90 0.90 7.46 6.90
CA ASP A 90 1.23 7.20 8.31
C ASP A 90 2.16 5.99 8.48
N ILE A 91 1.92 4.90 7.74
CA ILE A 91 2.77 3.71 7.75
C ILE A 91 4.11 4.00 7.08
N ARG A 92 4.11 4.65 5.92
CA ARG A 92 5.33 4.99 5.20
C ARG A 92 6.22 5.91 6.02
N ASP A 93 5.67 7.02 6.50
CA ASP A 93 6.43 8.08 7.16
C ASP A 93 6.85 7.65 8.58
N GLY A 94 6.02 6.89 9.29
CA GLY A 94 6.36 6.31 10.60
C GLY A 94 7.42 5.20 10.55
N ASN A 95 7.69 4.63 9.38
CA ASN A 95 8.69 3.59 9.19
C ASN A 95 9.87 4.00 8.31
N LEU A 96 9.91 5.26 7.86
CA LEU A 96 10.94 5.75 6.95
C LEU A 96 12.34 5.54 7.54
N ILE A 97 13.21 4.87 6.79
CA ILE A 97 14.59 4.58 7.17
C ILE A 97 15.46 4.46 5.91
N ALA A 98 16.75 4.72 6.03
CA ALA A 98 17.74 4.56 4.96
C ALA A 98 18.71 3.39 5.20
N ASP A 99 18.91 3.02 6.47
CA ASP A 99 19.76 1.88 6.86
C ASP A 99 19.02 0.55 6.61
N ASN A 100 19.68 -0.41 5.93
CA ASN A 100 19.03 -1.64 5.47
C ASN A 100 19.89 -2.91 5.58
N GLY A 101 21.19 -2.79 5.81
CA GLY A 101 22.11 -3.93 5.88
C GLY A 101 22.44 -4.60 4.54
N PHE A 102 22.00 -4.06 3.40
CA PHE A 102 22.35 -4.55 2.08
C PHE A 102 23.55 -3.79 1.52
N SER A 103 24.61 -4.51 1.17
CA SER A 103 25.86 -3.93 0.65
C SER A 103 25.71 -3.26 -0.72
N ASP A 104 24.68 -3.65 -1.47
CA ASP A 104 24.35 -3.15 -2.81
C ASP A 104 23.25 -2.08 -2.82
N VAL A 105 22.80 -1.60 -1.65
CA VAL A 105 21.82 -0.53 -1.48
C VAL A 105 22.41 0.58 -0.64
N SER A 106 23.22 1.43 -1.27
CA SER A 106 23.95 2.51 -0.60
C SER A 106 23.12 3.76 -0.37
N ASP A 107 23.55 4.58 0.59
CA ASP A 107 22.98 5.91 0.80
C ASP A 107 23.09 6.78 -0.46
N GLY A 108 22.06 7.61 -0.68
CA GLY A 108 21.99 8.50 -1.84
C GLY A 108 21.43 7.86 -3.11
N GLN A 109 21.32 6.54 -3.18
CA GLN A 109 20.61 5.89 -4.30
C GLN A 109 19.12 6.19 -4.22
N TRP A 110 18.49 6.42 -5.39
CA TRP A 110 17.07 6.82 -5.50
C TRP A 110 16.09 5.84 -4.86
N HIS A 111 16.44 4.57 -4.81
CA HIS A 111 15.64 3.48 -4.27
C HIS A 111 15.97 3.14 -2.80
N ASN A 112 17.04 3.70 -2.22
CA ASN A 112 17.51 3.32 -0.89
C ASN A 112 16.40 3.40 0.16
N LYS A 113 15.76 4.55 0.34
CA LYS A 113 14.70 4.73 1.34
C LYS A 113 13.53 3.80 1.14
N ALA A 114 13.16 3.54 -0.11
CA ALA A 114 12.07 2.62 -0.43
C ALA A 114 12.43 1.19 -0.05
N ILE A 115 13.58 0.69 -0.47
CA ILE A 115 14.03 -0.68 -0.15
C ILE A 115 14.20 -0.85 1.35
N SER A 116 14.87 0.10 2.03
CA SER A 116 15.12 0.04 3.48
C SER A 116 13.81 0.00 4.28
N THR A 117 12.87 0.89 3.96
CA THR A 117 11.57 0.94 4.63
C THR A 117 10.75 -0.33 4.38
N MET A 118 10.72 -0.81 3.14
CA MET A 118 9.99 -2.02 2.78
C MET A 118 10.61 -3.29 3.38
N ALA A 119 11.94 -3.31 3.55
CA ALA A 119 12.65 -4.38 4.24
C ALA A 119 12.35 -4.36 5.75
N LYS A 120 12.38 -3.18 6.39
CA LYS A 120 11.98 -2.99 7.79
C LYS A 120 10.55 -3.47 8.05
N LEU A 121 9.64 -3.20 7.13
CA LEU A 121 8.25 -3.68 7.19
C LEU A 121 8.11 -5.20 6.89
N GLY A 122 9.19 -5.87 6.51
CA GLY A 122 9.19 -7.29 6.15
C GLY A 122 8.51 -7.60 4.80
N ILE A 123 8.20 -6.59 4.00
CA ILE A 123 7.51 -6.73 2.70
C ILE A 123 8.47 -7.19 1.60
N VAL A 124 9.68 -6.60 1.55
CA VAL A 124 10.74 -7.08 0.65
C VAL A 124 11.83 -7.79 1.44
N LYS A 125 12.58 -8.65 0.75
CA LYS A 125 13.73 -9.36 1.32
C LYS A 125 14.86 -9.37 0.30
N GLY A 126 16.09 -9.41 0.78
CA GLY A 126 17.25 -9.65 -0.07
C GLY A 126 17.20 -11.03 -0.74
N ARG A 127 17.89 -11.19 -1.84
CA ARG A 127 18.16 -12.50 -2.44
C ARG A 127 19.17 -13.28 -1.63
N ARG A 128 20.07 -12.54 -0.93
CA ARG A 128 21.01 -13.05 0.07
C ARG A 128 20.90 -12.23 1.34
N ALA A 129 21.60 -12.65 2.37
CA ALA A 129 21.56 -11.97 3.66
C ALA A 129 21.99 -10.49 3.58
N ASP A 130 22.96 -10.20 2.73
CA ASP A 130 23.61 -8.89 2.57
C ASP A 130 23.43 -8.25 1.18
N SER A 131 22.59 -8.84 0.31
CA SER A 131 22.39 -8.36 -1.07
C SER A 131 20.91 -8.36 -1.44
N PHE A 132 20.44 -7.22 -1.96
CA PHE A 132 19.08 -7.03 -2.46
C PHE A 132 18.96 -7.31 -3.95
N ASP A 133 20.01 -7.09 -4.74
CA ASP A 133 20.05 -7.10 -6.21
C ASP A 133 19.06 -6.08 -6.84
N PRO A 134 19.21 -4.77 -6.59
CA PRO A 134 18.23 -3.75 -6.93
C PRO A 134 17.93 -3.66 -8.43
N ASP A 135 18.94 -3.81 -9.29
CA ASP A 135 18.84 -3.67 -10.75
C ASP A 135 18.39 -4.95 -11.45
N ALA A 136 18.35 -6.08 -10.73
CA ALA A 136 17.90 -7.34 -11.32
C ALA A 136 16.40 -7.30 -11.62
N SER A 137 15.98 -7.88 -12.74
CA SER A 137 14.55 -8.06 -13.04
C SER A 137 13.87 -8.88 -11.96
N ILE A 138 12.68 -8.43 -11.54
CA ILE A 138 11.87 -9.19 -10.60
C ILE A 138 11.19 -10.37 -11.33
N THR A 139 11.20 -11.53 -10.72
CA THR A 139 10.45 -12.69 -11.21
C THR A 139 8.99 -12.62 -10.79
N ARG A 140 8.09 -13.33 -11.50
CA ARG A 140 6.68 -13.46 -11.12
C ARG A 140 6.51 -14.02 -9.70
N ALA A 141 7.34 -15.00 -9.31
CA ALA A 141 7.30 -15.60 -7.99
C ALA A 141 7.71 -14.60 -6.89
N GLU A 142 8.78 -13.81 -7.11
CA GLU A 142 9.21 -12.77 -6.18
C GLU A 142 8.14 -11.68 -6.03
N PHE A 143 7.52 -11.25 -7.14
CA PHE A 143 6.43 -10.28 -7.13
C PHE A 143 5.22 -10.81 -6.34
N ALA A 144 4.79 -12.04 -6.61
CA ALA A 144 3.70 -12.69 -5.88
C ALA A 144 4.00 -12.81 -4.38
N ALA A 145 5.26 -13.12 -4.01
CA ALA A 145 5.68 -13.18 -2.61
C ALA A 145 5.62 -11.80 -1.92
N ILE A 146 5.91 -10.71 -2.62
CA ILE A 146 5.74 -9.35 -2.10
C ILE A 146 4.26 -9.06 -1.86
N CYS A 147 3.39 -9.33 -2.84
CA CYS A 147 1.94 -9.15 -2.71
C CYS A 147 1.37 -9.94 -1.52
N ALA A 148 1.79 -11.20 -1.36
CA ALA A 148 1.33 -12.07 -0.26
C ALA A 148 1.70 -11.52 1.12
N ARG A 149 2.83 -10.83 1.27
CA ARG A 149 3.28 -10.25 2.55
C ARG A 149 2.47 -9.02 2.99
N PHE A 150 1.69 -8.42 2.11
CA PHE A 150 0.71 -7.41 2.48
C PHE A 150 -0.55 -8.01 3.12
N ASN A 151 -0.85 -9.27 2.81
CA ASN A 151 -2.01 -9.94 3.37
C ASN A 151 -1.71 -10.41 4.80
N THR A 152 -2.38 -9.85 5.79
CA THR A 152 -2.26 -10.22 7.20
C THR A 152 -3.27 -11.28 7.62
N LYS A 153 -4.24 -11.61 6.75
CA LYS A 153 -5.25 -12.64 7.01
C LYS A 153 -4.69 -14.01 6.63
N PRO A 154 -4.98 -15.07 7.40
CA PRO A 154 -4.65 -16.44 7.00
C PRO A 154 -5.31 -16.72 5.64
N VAL A 155 -4.52 -17.18 4.68
CA VAL A 155 -5.07 -17.68 3.42
C VAL A 155 -5.63 -19.07 3.71
N GLU A 156 -6.94 -19.23 3.67
CA GLU A 156 -7.54 -20.55 3.64
C GLU A 156 -7.05 -21.26 2.38
N ASN A 157 -6.60 -22.50 2.56
CA ASN A 157 -5.97 -23.28 1.50
C ASN A 157 -6.95 -23.50 0.34
N SER A 158 -6.82 -22.74 -0.72
CA SER A 158 -7.75 -22.75 -1.87
C SER A 158 -7.24 -23.60 -3.03
N GLY A 159 -6.86 -24.85 -2.76
CA GLY A 159 -6.59 -25.86 -3.80
C GLY A 159 -5.13 -25.96 -4.23
N SER A 160 -4.84 -27.02 -4.96
CA SER A 160 -3.56 -27.30 -5.58
C SER A 160 -3.50 -26.66 -6.97
N PHE A 161 -2.40 -26.00 -7.28
CA PHE A 161 -2.08 -25.64 -8.66
C PHE A 161 -1.48 -26.90 -9.34
N SER A 162 -2.00 -27.24 -10.51
CA SER A 162 -1.33 -28.16 -11.43
C SER A 162 -0.60 -27.31 -12.46
N ASP A 163 0.71 -27.44 -12.52
CA ASP A 163 1.53 -26.87 -13.59
C ASP A 163 1.33 -27.66 -14.88
#